data_83ad76ec458155700a510fc2a824b952
#
_entry.id   83ad76ec458155700a510fc2a824b952
#
_cell.length_a   1.000
_cell.length_b   1.000
_cell.length_c   1.000
_cell.angle_alpha   90.00
_cell.angle_beta   90.00
_cell.angle_gamma   90.00
#
_symmetry.space_group_name_H-M   'P 1'
#
loop_
_entity.id
_entity.type
_entity.pdbx_description
1 polymer ?
#
loop_
_entity_poly.entity_id
_entity_poly.type
_entity_poly.pdbx_seq_one_letter_code
_entity_poly.pdbx_strand_id
1 'polypeptide(L)'
;LIMNEKTGERKYGAMAFLPLLVFLALYIGSGLLFTFMGVDGAFKKFPRHVALLIGIAVAMIMNKSMKLDKKIDIFTENAGNSGVMLIGLIYLLAGGFQGAAKSMGGVESVVNLGLTFIPSAALVPGVFLISCFISTAIGTSMGTVAAMAPIAIGVAQAAGLNLPLTCAAVIGGAYFGDNLSMISDTTISAAKGVGSEMKDKFKMNFFIALPAAIIAIIGYWAFGGAGEISGDHPYHLLRVIPYIVVLIAALKGFNVAGV
;
A
#
# COMPACT_ATOMS: atom_id res chain seq x y z
N LEU A 1 27.00 -24.63 4.55
CA LEU A 1 26.36 -25.34 3.41
C LEU A 1 26.06 -26.76 3.85
N ILE A 2 24.79 -27.08 4.10
CA ILE A 2 24.34 -28.40 4.53
C ILE A 2 23.70 -29.09 3.30
N MET A 3 24.19 -30.23 2.92
CA MET A 3 23.56 -31.06 1.88
C MET A 3 22.42 -31.88 2.49
N ASN A 4 21.29 -31.95 1.80
CA ASN A 4 20.23 -32.88 2.15
C ASN A 4 20.51 -34.21 1.50
N GLU A 5 20.86 -35.22 2.30
CA GLU A 5 21.26 -36.56 1.82
C GLU A 5 20.18 -37.32 1.03
N LYS A 6 18.89 -36.92 1.17
CA LYS A 6 17.76 -37.58 0.50
C LYS A 6 17.43 -37.02 -0.90
N THR A 7 17.86 -35.81 -1.25
CA THR A 7 17.49 -35.18 -2.55
C THR A 7 18.68 -34.66 -3.33
N GLY A 8 19.91 -34.73 -2.79
CA GLY A 8 21.11 -34.17 -3.44
C GLY A 8 21.09 -32.65 -3.60
N GLU A 9 20.10 -31.96 -3.03
CA GLU A 9 19.93 -30.51 -3.13
C GLU A 9 20.75 -29.78 -2.08
N ARG A 10 21.50 -28.76 -2.52
CA ARG A 10 22.28 -27.91 -1.63
C ARG A 10 21.32 -26.96 -0.88
N LYS A 11 21.27 -27.06 0.44
CA LYS A 11 20.60 -26.10 1.28
C LYS A 11 21.49 -24.87 1.46
N TYR A 12 21.02 -23.72 1.00
CA TYR A 12 21.73 -22.46 1.14
C TYR A 12 21.61 -21.83 2.53
N GLY A 13 20.65 -22.26 3.36
CA GLY A 13 20.40 -21.69 4.67
C GLY A 13 20.24 -20.17 4.59
N ALA A 14 20.89 -19.44 5.51
CA ALA A 14 20.87 -17.98 5.53
C ALA A 14 21.43 -17.31 4.26
N MET A 15 22.31 -18.01 3.52
CA MET A 15 22.84 -17.47 2.25
C MET A 15 21.77 -17.34 1.15
N ALA A 16 20.61 -18.01 1.27
CA ALA A 16 19.49 -17.82 0.34
C ALA A 16 18.97 -16.38 0.37
N PHE A 17 19.17 -15.63 1.45
CA PHE A 17 18.81 -14.23 1.56
C PHE A 17 19.82 -13.27 0.91
N LEU A 18 20.98 -13.72 0.46
CA LEU A 18 22.00 -12.84 -0.11
C LEU A 18 21.49 -11.97 -1.27
N PRO A 19 20.70 -12.46 -2.24
CA PRO A 19 20.13 -11.63 -3.29
C PRO A 19 19.27 -10.49 -2.75
N LEU A 20 18.44 -10.77 -1.74
CA LEU A 20 17.61 -9.77 -1.07
C LEU A 20 18.46 -8.74 -0.30
N LEU A 21 19.49 -9.22 0.41
CA LEU A 21 20.40 -8.31 1.13
C LEU A 21 21.16 -7.39 0.18
N VAL A 22 21.60 -7.89 -0.98
CA VAL A 22 22.24 -7.08 -2.01
C VAL A 22 21.28 -6.05 -2.57
N PHE A 23 20.04 -6.43 -2.87
CA PHE A 23 18.99 -5.50 -3.28
C PHE A 23 18.79 -4.38 -2.25
N LEU A 24 18.60 -4.75 -0.97
CA LEU A 24 18.39 -3.80 0.11
C LEU A 24 19.60 -2.88 0.33
N ALA A 25 20.81 -3.44 0.31
CA ALA A 25 22.04 -2.68 0.48
C ALA A 25 22.22 -1.65 -0.65
N LEU A 26 21.95 -2.03 -1.89
CA LEU A 26 22.03 -1.10 -3.03
C LEU A 26 20.96 -0.03 -2.96
N TYR A 27 19.71 -0.39 -2.70
CA TYR A 27 18.58 0.56 -2.69
C TYR A 27 18.64 1.51 -1.49
N ILE A 28 18.78 0.95 -0.28
CA ILE A 28 18.85 1.75 0.96
C ILE A 28 20.19 2.49 1.03
N GLY A 29 21.30 1.82 0.71
CA GLY A 29 22.64 2.42 0.75
C GLY A 29 22.78 3.58 -0.22
N SER A 30 22.30 3.46 -1.46
CA SER A 30 22.29 4.57 -2.41
C SER A 30 21.38 5.71 -1.95
N GLY A 31 20.17 5.38 -1.42
CA GLY A 31 19.25 6.39 -0.89
C GLY A 31 19.87 7.19 0.26
N LEU A 32 20.50 6.52 1.21
CA LEU A 32 21.20 7.17 2.31
C LEU A 32 22.40 8.00 1.82
N LEU A 33 23.22 7.46 0.90
CA LEU A 33 24.36 8.17 0.33
C LEU A 33 23.91 9.47 -0.33
N PHE A 34 22.89 9.44 -1.20
CA PHE A 34 22.35 10.64 -1.83
C PHE A 34 21.73 11.62 -0.83
N THR A 35 21.12 11.11 0.26
CA THR A 35 20.62 11.97 1.34
C THR A 35 21.76 12.71 2.04
N PHE A 36 22.86 12.02 2.38
CA PHE A 36 24.05 12.65 2.96
C PHE A 36 24.72 13.65 2.02
N MET A 37 24.60 13.45 0.70
CA MET A 37 25.09 14.39 -0.32
C MET A 37 24.15 15.59 -0.55
N GLY A 38 23.03 15.68 0.18
CA GLY A 38 22.06 16.77 0.06
C GLY A 38 21.25 16.74 -1.25
N VAL A 39 21.13 15.58 -1.90
CA VAL A 39 20.42 15.45 -3.17
C VAL A 39 18.93 15.31 -2.94
N ASP A 40 18.13 16.21 -3.50
CA ASP A 40 16.68 16.15 -3.43
C ASP A 40 16.13 14.89 -4.10
N GLY A 41 15.17 14.24 -3.40
CA GLY A 41 14.57 13.00 -3.88
C GLY A 41 15.55 11.82 -3.92
N ALA A 42 16.49 11.76 -2.98
CA ALA A 42 17.59 10.80 -2.87
C ALA A 42 17.21 9.35 -3.22
N PHE A 43 16.12 8.83 -2.63
CA PHE A 43 15.64 7.47 -2.87
C PHE A 43 14.99 7.25 -4.26
N LYS A 44 14.80 8.32 -5.05
CA LYS A 44 14.31 8.24 -6.44
C LYS A 44 15.46 8.23 -7.46
N LYS A 45 16.68 8.60 -7.06
CA LYS A 45 17.83 8.70 -7.96
C LYS A 45 18.36 7.36 -8.43
N PHE A 46 18.34 6.37 -7.55
CA PHE A 46 18.67 5.00 -7.92
C PHE A 46 17.37 4.17 -8.05
N PRO A 47 16.99 3.78 -9.26
CA PRO A 47 15.72 3.08 -9.47
C PRO A 47 15.69 1.71 -8.79
N ARG A 48 14.68 1.46 -7.95
CA ARG A 48 14.51 0.20 -7.21
C ARG A 48 14.50 -1.04 -8.10
N HIS A 49 13.98 -0.94 -9.33
CA HIS A 49 13.97 -2.06 -10.27
C HIS A 49 15.39 -2.43 -10.76
N VAL A 50 16.31 -1.47 -10.84
CA VAL A 50 17.72 -1.75 -11.16
C VAL A 50 18.38 -2.53 -10.01
N ALA A 51 18.18 -2.09 -8.77
CA ALA A 51 18.66 -2.83 -7.60
C ALA A 51 18.08 -4.27 -7.57
N LEU A 52 16.80 -4.43 -7.92
CA LEU A 52 16.14 -5.73 -7.98
C LEU A 52 16.76 -6.63 -9.07
N LEU A 53 17.02 -6.10 -10.27
CA LEU A 53 17.68 -6.85 -11.34
C LEU A 53 19.08 -7.32 -10.93
N ILE A 54 19.84 -6.50 -10.21
CA ILE A 54 21.14 -6.89 -9.66
C ILE A 54 20.96 -8.02 -8.63
N GLY A 55 19.95 -7.95 -7.76
CA GLY A 55 19.60 -9.01 -6.84
C GLY A 55 19.28 -10.34 -7.56
N ILE A 56 18.50 -10.28 -8.64
CA ILE A 56 18.21 -11.45 -9.48
C ILE A 56 19.49 -12.00 -10.12
N ALA A 57 20.36 -11.15 -10.63
CA ALA A 57 21.65 -11.59 -11.19
C ALA A 57 22.51 -12.30 -10.14
N VAL A 58 22.55 -11.79 -8.89
CA VAL A 58 23.22 -12.46 -7.78
C VAL A 58 22.61 -13.85 -7.51
N ALA A 59 21.28 -13.97 -7.50
CA ALA A 59 20.61 -15.27 -7.33
C ALA A 59 21.00 -16.26 -8.45
N MET A 60 21.09 -15.79 -9.70
CA MET A 60 21.52 -16.60 -10.84
C MET A 60 22.97 -17.06 -10.73
N ILE A 61 23.87 -16.24 -10.18
CA ILE A 61 25.30 -16.56 -10.03
C ILE A 61 25.55 -17.50 -8.85
N MET A 62 24.76 -17.44 -7.80
CA MET A 62 24.98 -18.20 -6.55
C MET A 62 25.03 -19.71 -6.77
N ASN A 63 24.17 -20.26 -7.62
CA ASN A 63 24.15 -21.71 -7.86
C ASN A 63 25.09 -22.10 -8.99
N LYS A 64 26.37 -22.27 -8.69
CA LYS A 64 27.41 -22.67 -9.68
C LYS A 64 27.27 -24.10 -10.21
N SER A 65 26.52 -24.99 -9.53
CA SER A 65 26.34 -26.36 -9.95
C SER A 65 25.27 -26.56 -11.02
N MET A 66 24.45 -25.56 -11.27
CA MET A 66 23.36 -25.60 -12.25
C MET A 66 23.73 -24.79 -13.50
N LYS A 67 23.49 -25.34 -14.68
CA LYS A 67 23.68 -24.63 -15.95
C LYS A 67 22.72 -23.47 -16.07
N LEU A 68 23.13 -22.41 -16.79
CA LEU A 68 22.34 -21.18 -16.94
C LEU A 68 20.95 -21.43 -17.54
N ASP A 69 20.89 -22.28 -18.59
CA ASP A 69 19.62 -22.63 -19.25
C ASP A 69 18.61 -23.19 -18.24
N LYS A 70 19.02 -24.13 -17.41
CA LYS A 70 18.17 -24.72 -16.38
C LYS A 70 17.73 -23.70 -15.31
N LYS A 71 18.57 -22.69 -15.00
CA LYS A 71 18.18 -21.60 -14.09
C LYS A 71 17.15 -20.70 -14.73
N ILE A 72 17.29 -20.41 -16.01
CA ILE A 72 16.33 -19.61 -16.78
C ILE A 72 14.99 -20.37 -16.86
N ASP A 73 15.01 -21.68 -17.14
CA ASP A 73 13.79 -22.49 -17.18
C ASP A 73 13.05 -22.46 -15.83
N ILE A 74 13.75 -22.69 -14.73
CA ILE A 74 13.16 -22.61 -13.38
C ILE A 74 12.61 -21.20 -13.10
N PHE A 75 13.31 -20.15 -13.49
CA PHE A 75 12.88 -18.79 -13.29
C PHE A 75 11.60 -18.51 -14.10
N THR A 76 11.57 -18.87 -15.38
CA THR A 76 10.43 -18.61 -16.26
C THR A 76 9.21 -19.46 -15.88
N GLU A 77 9.41 -20.73 -15.50
CA GLU A 77 8.34 -21.60 -15.00
C GLU A 77 7.71 -21.03 -13.73
N ASN A 78 8.52 -20.57 -12.77
CA ASN A 78 8.01 -19.97 -11.55
C ASN A 78 7.42 -18.58 -11.79
N ALA A 79 7.99 -17.78 -12.70
CA ALA A 79 7.42 -16.48 -13.08
C ALA A 79 6.07 -16.63 -13.79
N GLY A 80 5.91 -17.69 -14.61
CA GLY A 80 4.65 -18.05 -15.28
C GLY A 80 3.64 -18.79 -14.39
N ASN A 81 3.96 -19.02 -13.12
CA ASN A 81 3.01 -19.66 -12.19
C ASN A 81 1.72 -18.86 -12.08
N SER A 82 0.58 -19.58 -12.05
CA SER A 82 -0.76 -18.97 -12.01
C SER A 82 -0.92 -17.95 -10.87
N GLY A 83 -0.32 -18.18 -9.71
CA GLY A 83 -0.35 -17.25 -8.57
C GLY A 83 0.40 -15.95 -8.85
N VAL A 84 1.59 -16.02 -9.45
CA VAL A 84 2.39 -14.84 -9.83
C VAL A 84 1.69 -14.05 -10.92
N MET A 85 1.17 -14.73 -11.95
CA MET A 85 0.43 -14.11 -13.04
C MET A 85 -0.86 -13.44 -12.55
N LEU A 86 -1.57 -14.06 -11.59
CA LEU A 86 -2.76 -13.46 -10.97
C LEU A 86 -2.40 -12.16 -10.22
N ILE A 87 -1.29 -12.14 -9.47
CA ILE A 87 -0.83 -10.92 -8.79
C ILE A 87 -0.57 -9.81 -9.81
N GLY A 88 0.12 -10.11 -10.91
CA GLY A 88 0.37 -9.14 -11.98
C GLY A 88 -0.92 -8.58 -12.60
N LEU A 89 -1.91 -9.45 -12.84
CA LEU A 89 -3.22 -9.05 -13.35
C LEU A 89 -3.96 -8.12 -12.36
N ILE A 90 -3.96 -8.48 -11.07
CA ILE A 90 -4.58 -7.66 -10.03
C ILE A 90 -3.92 -6.27 -9.97
N TYR A 91 -2.59 -6.18 -10.08
CA TYR A 91 -1.89 -4.89 -10.09
C TYR A 91 -2.30 -4.01 -11.27
N LEU A 92 -2.47 -4.58 -12.45
CA LEU A 92 -2.93 -3.85 -13.64
C LEU A 92 -4.35 -3.33 -13.45
N LEU A 93 -5.26 -4.19 -12.96
CA LEU A 93 -6.67 -3.82 -12.76
C LEU A 93 -6.83 -2.79 -11.64
N ALA A 94 -6.16 -2.98 -10.51
CA ALA A 94 -6.18 -2.02 -9.39
C ALA A 94 -5.59 -0.67 -9.80
N GLY A 95 -4.48 -0.66 -10.57
CA GLY A 95 -3.91 0.56 -11.12
C GLY A 95 -4.86 1.28 -12.09
N GLY A 96 -5.56 0.52 -12.93
CA GLY A 96 -6.61 1.04 -13.81
C GLY A 96 -7.77 1.68 -13.04
N PHE A 97 -8.26 0.99 -12.02
CA PHE A 97 -9.29 1.52 -11.12
C PHE A 97 -8.85 2.82 -10.43
N GLN A 98 -7.64 2.84 -9.86
CA GLN A 98 -7.10 4.04 -9.21
C GLN A 98 -7.03 5.23 -10.19
N GLY A 99 -6.51 5.00 -11.40
CA GLY A 99 -6.41 6.02 -12.44
C GLY A 99 -7.79 6.56 -12.86
N ALA A 100 -8.75 5.68 -13.09
CA ALA A 100 -10.12 6.06 -13.43
C ALA A 100 -10.80 6.83 -12.29
N ALA A 101 -10.74 6.32 -11.07
CA ALA A 101 -11.34 6.92 -9.88
C ALA A 101 -10.78 8.33 -9.58
N LYS A 102 -9.47 8.51 -9.79
CA LYS A 102 -8.82 9.83 -9.67
C LYS A 102 -9.26 10.79 -10.78
N SER A 103 -9.24 10.37 -12.03
CA SER A 103 -9.57 11.24 -13.18
C SER A 103 -11.04 11.65 -13.22
N MET A 104 -11.96 10.85 -12.68
CA MET A 104 -13.37 11.21 -12.56
C MET A 104 -13.70 12.15 -11.37
N GLY A 105 -12.71 12.50 -10.53
CA GLY A 105 -12.92 13.32 -9.33
C GLY A 105 -13.61 12.55 -8.19
N GLY A 106 -13.39 11.25 -8.13
CA GLY A 106 -14.01 10.38 -7.13
C GLY A 106 -13.51 10.65 -5.72
N VAL A 107 -12.20 10.91 -5.57
CA VAL A 107 -11.59 11.21 -4.26
C VAL A 107 -12.17 12.49 -3.68
N GLU A 108 -12.24 13.57 -4.48
CA GLU A 108 -12.81 14.85 -4.08
C GLU A 108 -14.28 14.70 -3.67
N SER A 109 -15.05 13.89 -4.41
CA SER A 109 -16.46 13.64 -4.10
C SER A 109 -16.64 12.88 -2.78
N VAL A 110 -15.79 11.90 -2.48
CA VAL A 110 -15.80 11.16 -1.20
C VAL A 110 -15.44 12.11 -0.05
N VAL A 111 -14.42 12.94 -0.23
CA VAL A 111 -13.99 13.91 0.79
C VAL A 111 -15.10 14.92 1.08
N ASN A 112 -15.65 15.54 0.05
CA ASN A 112 -16.71 16.54 0.19
C ASN A 112 -17.98 15.95 0.82
N LEU A 113 -18.35 14.72 0.43
CA LEU A 113 -19.43 13.99 1.09
C LEU A 113 -19.12 13.76 2.57
N GLY A 114 -17.91 13.33 2.91
CA GLY A 114 -17.49 13.14 4.29
C GLY A 114 -17.53 14.43 5.10
N LEU A 115 -16.98 15.52 4.57
CA LEU A 115 -16.97 16.83 5.24
C LEU A 115 -18.37 17.39 5.49
N THR A 116 -19.35 17.05 4.65
CA THR A 116 -20.75 17.45 4.84
C THR A 116 -21.35 16.88 6.13
N PHE A 117 -20.90 15.70 6.57
CA PHE A 117 -21.43 15.00 7.75
C PHE A 117 -20.55 15.10 9.00
N ILE A 118 -19.31 15.57 8.86
CA ILE A 118 -18.37 15.63 9.98
C ILE A 118 -18.53 16.95 10.74
N PRO A 119 -18.84 16.91 12.05
CA PRO A 119 -18.90 18.12 12.86
C PRO A 119 -17.52 18.79 12.96
N SER A 120 -17.51 20.11 13.12
CA SER A 120 -16.30 20.94 13.21
C SER A 120 -15.30 20.49 14.27
N ALA A 121 -15.79 19.96 15.39
CA ALA A 121 -14.95 19.39 16.46
C ALA A 121 -14.29 18.04 16.12
N ALA A 122 -14.70 17.39 15.02
CA ALA A 122 -14.23 16.08 14.63
C ALA A 122 -13.55 16.06 13.23
N LEU A 123 -13.08 17.20 12.75
CA LEU A 123 -12.50 17.32 11.40
C LEU A 123 -11.24 16.47 11.25
N VAL A 124 -10.31 16.49 12.21
CA VAL A 124 -9.07 15.70 12.10
C VAL A 124 -9.35 14.19 12.18
N PRO A 125 -10.13 13.67 13.17
CA PRO A 125 -10.55 12.27 13.13
C PRO A 125 -11.38 11.93 11.89
N GLY A 126 -12.16 12.86 11.37
CA GLY A 126 -12.91 12.68 10.13
C GLY A 126 -12.03 12.51 8.91
N VAL A 127 -10.99 13.30 8.76
CA VAL A 127 -9.95 13.14 7.72
C VAL A 127 -9.28 11.76 7.83
N PHE A 128 -9.00 11.29 9.05
CA PHE A 128 -8.50 9.92 9.27
C PHE A 128 -9.48 8.87 8.74
N LEU A 129 -10.76 8.96 9.12
CA LEU A 129 -11.80 7.99 8.70
C LEU A 129 -12.02 7.99 7.18
N ILE A 130 -12.05 9.17 6.55
CA ILE A 130 -12.15 9.30 5.09
C ILE A 130 -10.94 8.64 4.43
N SER A 131 -9.74 8.88 4.95
CA SER A 131 -8.51 8.27 4.44
C SER A 131 -8.51 6.75 4.61
N CYS A 132 -9.03 6.23 5.74
CA CYS A 132 -9.24 4.79 5.93
C CYS A 132 -10.17 4.20 4.87
N PHE A 133 -11.30 4.84 4.63
CA PHE A 133 -12.29 4.39 3.64
C PHE A 133 -11.70 4.37 2.22
N ILE A 134 -11.12 5.49 1.80
CA ILE A 134 -10.52 5.62 0.46
C ILE A 134 -9.42 4.59 0.27
N SER A 135 -8.53 4.44 1.25
CA SER A 135 -7.40 3.51 1.16
C SER A 135 -7.84 2.05 1.13
N THR A 136 -8.88 1.70 1.91
CA THR A 136 -9.45 0.34 1.88
C THR A 136 -10.07 0.04 0.51
N ALA A 137 -10.75 1.01 -0.10
CA ALA A 137 -11.42 0.86 -1.38
C ALA A 137 -10.45 0.89 -2.58
N ILE A 138 -9.39 1.70 -2.51
CA ILE A 138 -8.39 1.82 -3.59
C ILE A 138 -7.28 0.76 -3.48
N GLY A 139 -6.97 0.31 -2.26
CA GLY A 139 -5.94 -0.70 -1.99
C GLY A 139 -4.51 -0.19 -2.07
N THR A 140 -4.27 1.10 -1.76
CA THR A 140 -2.91 1.64 -1.71
C THR A 140 -2.78 2.81 -0.74
N SER A 141 -1.86 2.70 0.21
CA SER A 141 -1.55 3.79 1.15
C SER A 141 -0.89 4.97 0.44
N MET A 142 0.09 4.72 -0.42
CA MET A 142 0.81 5.78 -1.13
C MET A 142 -0.09 6.55 -2.09
N GLY A 143 -0.98 5.85 -2.82
CA GLY A 143 -1.96 6.47 -3.70
C GLY A 143 -2.96 7.34 -2.91
N THR A 144 -3.41 6.85 -1.76
CA THR A 144 -4.31 7.58 -0.87
C THR A 144 -3.64 8.83 -0.30
N VAL A 145 -2.41 8.72 0.21
CA VAL A 145 -1.66 9.88 0.70
C VAL A 145 -1.47 10.92 -0.41
N ALA A 146 -1.09 10.50 -1.61
CA ALA A 146 -0.88 11.41 -2.73
C ALA A 146 -2.16 12.15 -3.17
N ALA A 147 -3.33 11.50 -3.03
CA ALA A 147 -4.61 12.12 -3.35
C ALA A 147 -5.16 12.99 -2.21
N MET A 148 -5.05 12.50 -0.96
CA MET A 148 -5.65 13.13 0.21
C MET A 148 -4.83 14.27 0.80
N ALA A 149 -3.49 14.20 0.73
CA ALA A 149 -2.64 15.19 1.40
C ALA A 149 -2.89 16.63 0.92
N PRO A 150 -3.00 16.95 -0.39
CA PRO A 150 -3.31 18.30 -0.83
C PRO A 150 -4.67 18.80 -0.30
N ILE A 151 -5.66 17.91 -0.28
CA ILE A 151 -7.02 18.25 0.20
C ILE A 151 -7.00 18.51 1.71
N ALA A 152 -6.37 17.60 2.47
CA ALA A 152 -6.25 17.72 3.91
C ALA A 152 -5.45 18.96 4.35
N ILE A 153 -4.42 19.33 3.59
CA ILE A 153 -3.68 20.58 3.82
C ILE A 153 -4.60 21.79 3.60
N GLY A 154 -5.38 21.80 2.50
CA GLY A 154 -6.36 22.87 2.24
C GLY A 154 -7.41 22.97 3.34
N VAL A 155 -7.98 21.85 3.78
CA VAL A 155 -8.94 21.78 4.90
C VAL A 155 -8.30 22.29 6.19
N ALA A 156 -7.09 21.86 6.53
CA ALA A 156 -6.41 22.29 7.74
C ALA A 156 -6.12 23.80 7.75
N GLN A 157 -5.70 24.36 6.62
CA GLN A 157 -5.45 25.79 6.49
C GLN A 157 -6.74 26.62 6.56
N ALA A 158 -7.80 26.18 5.88
CA ALA A 158 -9.09 26.87 5.87
C ALA A 158 -9.77 26.84 7.25
N ALA A 159 -9.66 25.74 7.98
CA ALA A 159 -10.31 25.54 9.28
C ALA A 159 -9.41 25.90 10.48
N GLY A 160 -8.19 26.36 10.27
CA GLY A 160 -7.25 26.68 11.35
C GLY A 160 -6.80 25.48 12.18
N LEU A 161 -6.79 24.27 11.60
CA LEU A 161 -6.42 23.04 12.28
C LEU A 161 -4.91 22.87 12.38
N ASN A 162 -4.47 21.99 13.30
CA ASN A 162 -3.06 21.59 13.40
C ASN A 162 -2.64 20.81 12.15
N LEU A 163 -1.89 21.47 11.25
CA LEU A 163 -1.47 20.91 9.97
C LEU A 163 -0.67 19.61 10.09
N PRO A 164 0.39 19.51 10.93
CA PRO A 164 1.11 18.27 11.17
C PRO A 164 0.19 17.12 11.59
N LEU A 165 -0.74 17.38 12.49
CA LEU A 165 -1.65 16.35 13.00
C LEU A 165 -2.67 15.92 11.94
N THR A 166 -3.15 16.85 11.11
CA THR A 166 -4.04 16.54 9.99
C THR A 166 -3.32 15.70 8.93
N CYS A 167 -2.06 16.01 8.62
CA CYS A 167 -1.23 15.17 7.74
C CYS A 167 -0.99 13.78 8.35
N ALA A 168 -0.74 13.69 9.66
CA ALA A 168 -0.58 12.41 10.35
C ALA A 168 -1.89 11.58 10.28
N ALA A 169 -3.05 12.23 10.37
CA ALA A 169 -4.36 11.56 10.21
C ALA A 169 -4.53 10.96 8.80
N VAL A 170 -4.13 11.68 7.74
CA VAL A 170 -4.12 11.14 6.37
C VAL A 170 -3.21 9.92 6.27
N ILE A 171 -1.99 10.03 6.75
CA ILE A 171 -1.01 8.94 6.67
C ILE A 171 -1.50 7.72 7.46
N GLY A 172 -1.91 7.91 8.71
CA GLY A 172 -2.42 6.84 9.58
C GLY A 172 -3.64 6.15 8.98
N GLY A 173 -4.59 6.93 8.45
CA GLY A 173 -5.77 6.40 7.78
C GLY A 173 -5.45 5.64 6.50
N ALA A 174 -4.52 6.16 5.70
CA ALA A 174 -4.08 5.51 4.47
C ALA A 174 -3.42 4.15 4.76
N TYR A 175 -2.55 4.05 5.75
CA TYR A 175 -1.93 2.77 6.14
C TYR A 175 -2.93 1.81 6.79
N PHE A 176 -3.84 2.31 7.61
CA PHE A 176 -4.91 1.47 8.17
C PHE A 176 -5.77 0.84 7.07
N GLY A 177 -6.23 1.66 6.11
CA GLY A 177 -7.08 1.20 5.02
C GLY A 177 -6.36 0.22 4.08
N ASP A 178 -5.12 0.52 3.70
CA ASP A 178 -4.28 -0.35 2.87
C ASP A 178 -4.06 -1.72 3.54
N ASN A 179 -3.77 -1.72 4.84
CA ASN A 179 -3.60 -2.96 5.60
C ASN A 179 -4.88 -3.82 5.64
N LEU A 180 -6.04 -3.22 5.62
CA LEU A 180 -7.34 -3.93 5.63
C LEU A 180 -7.92 -4.13 4.22
N SER A 181 -7.31 -3.55 3.18
CA SER A 181 -7.78 -3.74 1.82
C SER A 181 -7.60 -5.17 1.32
N MET A 182 -8.64 -5.67 0.67
CA MET A 182 -8.62 -6.98 0.00
C MET A 182 -7.98 -6.91 -1.40
N ILE A 183 -7.79 -5.70 -1.93
CA ILE A 183 -7.21 -5.44 -3.26
C ILE A 183 -5.82 -4.78 -3.17
N SER A 184 -5.27 -4.62 -1.97
CA SER A 184 -3.93 -4.07 -1.77
C SER A 184 -2.85 -4.99 -2.35
N ASP A 185 -2.01 -4.42 -3.22
CA ASP A 185 -0.92 -5.13 -3.88
C ASP A 185 0.09 -5.72 -2.89
N THR A 186 0.50 -4.93 -1.91
CA THR A 186 1.43 -5.35 -0.86
C THR A 186 0.83 -6.45 0.01
N THR A 187 -0.44 -6.31 0.36
CA THR A 187 -1.18 -7.26 1.18
C THR A 187 -1.37 -8.61 0.45
N ILE A 188 -1.75 -8.56 -0.83
CA ILE A 188 -1.95 -9.75 -1.66
C ILE A 188 -0.62 -10.49 -1.84
N SER A 189 0.46 -9.76 -2.14
CA SER A 189 1.79 -10.36 -2.28
C SER A 189 2.25 -11.05 -0.99
N ALA A 190 2.07 -10.40 0.16
CA ALA A 190 2.42 -10.98 1.45
C ALA A 190 1.60 -12.24 1.76
N ALA A 191 0.27 -12.19 1.62
CA ALA A 191 -0.60 -13.33 1.91
C ALA A 191 -0.33 -14.51 0.97
N LYS A 192 -0.23 -14.25 -0.34
CA LYS A 192 0.06 -15.30 -1.34
C LYS A 192 1.47 -15.88 -1.18
N GLY A 193 2.44 -15.05 -0.83
CA GLY A 193 3.83 -15.49 -0.62
C GLY A 193 3.98 -16.51 0.52
N VAL A 194 3.10 -16.46 1.53
CA VAL A 194 3.07 -17.44 2.64
C VAL A 194 1.95 -18.48 2.50
N GLY A 195 1.22 -18.50 1.38
CA GLY A 195 0.13 -19.44 1.15
C GLY A 195 -1.11 -19.22 2.02
N SER A 196 -1.31 -17.99 2.53
CA SER A 196 -2.47 -17.62 3.35
C SER A 196 -3.62 -17.12 2.50
N GLU A 197 -4.85 -17.28 2.98
CA GLU A 197 -6.03 -16.68 2.36
C GLU A 197 -6.20 -15.21 2.77
N MET A 198 -6.66 -14.38 1.83
CA MET A 198 -6.88 -12.96 2.08
C MET A 198 -7.94 -12.71 3.17
N LYS A 199 -8.95 -13.57 3.25
CA LYS A 199 -10.01 -13.49 4.26
C LYS A 199 -9.48 -13.69 5.68
N ASP A 200 -8.58 -14.66 5.87
CA ASP A 200 -7.98 -14.93 7.18
C ASP A 200 -7.06 -13.79 7.61
N LYS A 201 -6.26 -13.30 6.66
CA LYS A 201 -5.43 -12.11 6.87
C LYS A 201 -6.26 -10.89 7.27
N PHE A 202 -7.37 -10.61 6.55
CA PHE A 202 -8.26 -9.50 6.87
C PHE A 202 -8.79 -9.61 8.30
N LYS A 203 -9.33 -10.78 8.66
CA LYS A 203 -9.88 -11.02 10.00
C LYS A 203 -8.84 -10.78 11.09
N MET A 204 -7.64 -11.34 10.93
CA MET A 204 -6.57 -11.18 11.91
C MET A 204 -6.13 -9.71 12.03
N ASN A 205 -5.86 -9.06 10.91
CA ASN A 205 -5.40 -7.68 10.89
C ASN A 205 -6.47 -6.70 11.41
N PHE A 206 -7.74 -6.96 11.18
CA PHE A 206 -8.82 -6.14 11.72
C PHE A 206 -8.75 -6.07 13.25
N PHE A 207 -8.61 -7.21 13.93
CA PHE A 207 -8.51 -7.24 15.38
C PHE A 207 -7.23 -6.62 15.95
N ILE A 208 -6.16 -6.60 15.15
CA ILE A 208 -4.89 -5.95 15.54
C ILE A 208 -4.94 -4.44 15.29
N ALA A 209 -5.46 -4.04 14.13
CA ALA A 209 -5.44 -2.63 13.71
C ALA A 209 -6.55 -1.79 14.34
N LEU A 210 -7.72 -2.41 14.62
CA LEU A 210 -8.87 -1.68 15.18
C LEU A 210 -8.57 -1.00 16.51
N PRO A 211 -7.94 -1.62 17.52
CA PRO A 211 -7.57 -0.94 18.76
C PRO A 211 -6.65 0.27 18.53
N ALA A 212 -5.68 0.12 17.62
CA ALA A 212 -4.78 1.21 17.26
C ALA A 212 -5.54 2.37 16.58
N ALA A 213 -6.49 2.07 15.72
CA ALA A 213 -7.34 3.08 15.07
C ALA A 213 -8.21 3.83 16.09
N ILE A 214 -8.78 3.12 17.06
CA ILE A 214 -9.56 3.75 18.15
C ILE A 214 -8.70 4.71 18.96
N ILE A 215 -7.50 4.28 19.35
CA ILE A 215 -6.55 5.13 20.08
C ILE A 215 -6.17 6.36 19.22
N ALA A 216 -5.92 6.16 17.93
CA ALA A 216 -5.61 7.26 17.01
C ALA A 216 -6.78 8.26 16.90
N ILE A 217 -8.02 7.78 16.76
CA ILE A 217 -9.22 8.63 16.71
C ILE A 217 -9.36 9.47 17.97
N ILE A 218 -9.19 8.84 19.15
CA ILE A 218 -9.22 9.55 20.44
C ILE A 218 -8.10 10.61 20.50
N GLY A 219 -6.90 10.27 20.08
CA GLY A 219 -5.77 11.19 20.02
C GLY A 219 -6.03 12.36 19.05
N TYR A 220 -6.53 12.09 17.86
CA TYR A 220 -6.89 13.12 16.89
C TYR A 220 -8.01 14.03 17.39
N TRP A 221 -8.98 13.49 18.13
CA TRP A 221 -10.02 14.30 18.75
C TRP A 221 -9.46 15.18 19.87
N ALA A 222 -8.63 14.61 20.76
CA ALA A 222 -8.08 15.34 21.89
C ALA A 222 -7.11 16.47 21.49
N PHE A 223 -6.33 16.27 20.43
CA PHE A 223 -5.25 17.17 20.02
C PHE A 223 -5.51 17.89 18.69
N GLY A 224 -6.57 17.51 17.94
CA GLY A 224 -6.83 18.03 16.60
C GLY A 224 -7.35 19.46 16.56
N GLY A 225 -7.93 19.92 17.63
CA GLY A 225 -8.64 21.20 17.68
C GLY A 225 -10.00 21.15 17.02
N ALA A 226 -10.80 22.18 17.24
CA ALA A 226 -12.04 22.42 16.52
C ALA A 226 -11.78 23.49 15.45
N GLY A 227 -12.25 23.25 14.23
CA GLY A 227 -12.12 24.21 13.16
C GLY A 227 -13.45 24.37 12.44
N GLU A 228 -13.72 25.53 11.87
CA GLU A 228 -14.90 25.76 11.06
C GLU A 228 -14.53 25.79 9.59
N ILE A 229 -15.14 24.93 8.79
CA ILE A 229 -15.05 25.00 7.35
C ILE A 229 -16.32 25.65 6.85
N SER A 230 -16.19 26.88 6.37
CA SER A 230 -17.28 27.61 5.73
C SER A 230 -17.20 27.37 4.23
N GLY A 231 -18.28 26.90 3.63
CA GLY A 231 -18.41 26.74 2.18
C GLY A 231 -19.24 25.54 1.78
N ASP A 232 -19.66 25.54 0.53
CA ASP A 232 -20.31 24.41 -0.10
C ASP A 232 -19.28 23.33 -0.41
N HIS A 233 -19.60 22.09 -0.04
CA HIS A 233 -18.80 20.90 -0.37
C HIS A 233 -19.51 20.10 -1.48
N PRO A 234 -19.45 20.54 -2.75
CA PRO A 234 -20.16 19.87 -3.83
C PRO A 234 -19.62 18.48 -4.04
N TYR A 235 -20.49 17.49 -4.01
CA TYR A 235 -20.16 16.10 -4.30
C TYR A 235 -21.13 15.49 -5.29
N HIS A 236 -20.66 14.48 -6.00
CA HIS A 236 -21.46 13.72 -6.95
C HIS A 236 -21.53 12.26 -6.51
N LEU A 237 -22.69 11.82 -6.04
CA LEU A 237 -22.88 10.44 -5.55
C LEU A 237 -22.45 9.37 -6.57
N LEU A 238 -22.68 9.62 -7.87
CA LEU A 238 -22.23 8.69 -8.92
C LEU A 238 -20.72 8.43 -8.91
N ARG A 239 -19.92 9.40 -8.48
CA ARG A 239 -18.45 9.27 -8.37
C ARG A 239 -18.01 8.54 -7.11
N VAL A 240 -18.90 8.44 -6.10
CA VAL A 240 -18.67 7.71 -4.85
C VAL A 240 -19.04 6.23 -5.01
N ILE A 241 -20.04 5.92 -5.84
CA ILE A 241 -20.54 4.54 -6.04
C ILE A 241 -19.44 3.52 -6.31
N PRO A 242 -18.46 3.74 -7.20
CA PRO A 242 -17.41 2.75 -7.48
C PRO A 242 -16.64 2.31 -6.23
N TYR A 243 -16.34 3.24 -5.32
CA TYR A 243 -15.64 2.92 -4.06
C TYR A 243 -16.49 2.03 -3.15
N ILE A 244 -17.79 2.31 -3.06
CA ILE A 244 -18.73 1.51 -2.26
C ILE A 244 -18.88 0.11 -2.87
N VAL A 245 -18.98 0.01 -4.20
CA VAL A 245 -19.12 -1.27 -4.91
C VAL A 245 -17.88 -2.13 -4.68
N VAL A 246 -16.68 -1.59 -4.87
CA VAL A 246 -15.40 -2.30 -4.62
C VAL A 246 -15.34 -2.78 -3.18
N LEU A 247 -15.65 -1.91 -2.21
CA LEU A 247 -15.60 -2.26 -0.79
C LEU A 247 -16.60 -3.39 -0.44
N ILE A 248 -17.85 -3.27 -0.90
CA ILE A 248 -18.87 -4.30 -0.63
C ILE A 248 -18.51 -5.63 -1.31
N ALA A 249 -18.05 -5.58 -2.56
CA ALA A 249 -17.67 -6.78 -3.29
C ALA A 249 -16.47 -7.49 -2.62
N ALA A 250 -15.47 -6.72 -2.20
CA ALA A 250 -14.32 -7.24 -1.47
C ALA A 250 -14.72 -7.87 -0.12
N LEU A 251 -15.58 -7.21 0.66
CA LEU A 251 -16.07 -7.72 1.95
C LEU A 251 -16.94 -8.99 1.78
N LYS A 252 -17.67 -9.11 0.68
CA LYS A 252 -18.43 -10.33 0.34
C LYS A 252 -17.54 -11.48 -0.13
N GLY A 253 -16.25 -11.25 -0.31
CA GLY A 253 -15.27 -12.27 -0.71
C GLY A 253 -15.31 -12.59 -2.20
N PHE A 254 -15.76 -11.65 -3.06
CA PHE A 254 -15.60 -11.82 -4.49
C PHE A 254 -14.12 -11.92 -4.86
N ASN A 255 -13.83 -12.59 -5.97
CA ASN A 255 -12.47 -12.71 -6.44
C ASN A 255 -11.89 -11.32 -6.72
N VAL A 256 -10.72 -11.05 -6.13
CA VAL A 256 -10.05 -9.73 -6.21
C VAL A 256 -9.82 -9.27 -7.67
N ALA A 257 -9.59 -10.20 -8.59
CA ALA A 257 -9.46 -9.87 -10.02
C ALA A 257 -10.80 -9.53 -10.70
N GLY A 258 -11.94 -9.85 -10.06
CA GLY A 258 -13.28 -9.56 -10.57
C GLY A 258 -13.97 -8.37 -9.89
N VAL A 259 -13.34 -7.79 -8.86
CA VAL A 259 -13.80 -6.60 -8.13
C VAL A 259 -13.19 -5.34 -8.71
#